data_9c401c0e60a47ebbba2e065fff3d1ac6
#
_entry.id   9c401c0e60a47ebbba2e065fff3d1ac6
#
_cell.length_a   1.000
_cell.length_b   1.000
_cell.length_c   1.000
_cell.angle_alpha   90.00
_cell.angle_beta   90.00
_cell.angle_gamma   90.00
#
_symmetry.space_group_name_H-M   'P 1'
#
loop_
_entity.id
_entity.type
_entity.pdbx_description
1 polymer ?
#
loop_
_entity_poly.entity_id
_entity_poly.type
_entity_poly.pdbx_seq_one_letter_code
_entity_poly.pdbx_strand_id
1 'polypeptide(L)'
;MKSHCRIALIAAAGCLALPASYAATPSNTSSDTSEIKQQLSQLKAQISALETRLAQQEQEQAELTAQQAQLSTIRAAEQVENASKDGITVGGAIRTNYSHTSYSDGNKNRGGDFDFDIFRLNLHGSIGDVLLNAEIRFFDYMTAVKYAYVGYQFSEDWQVQAGITQVPFGNWPYNSHNYFFSTNYYLGLEDDYDLGILFKRQLSDNWQLDLAFFKNDELGGVDGYVGSRADRYSYDIVGARLDGDGVFDDPAQPLGEYNTFSGRFGYHLTQGELKTELGISALAGSLHNGQTKAGNYNAWALHSNSYFHNWNLQLQYSEYQYDIDGVERMAVGAYAFYDSIAAQATSATVNLAYSLPVEWGPVTGLQFYNNYGLVYDKSDNSRDTMMNVTGVSVAAGGFFTYFDLVHAKNQPFVGGSASGDSTETERRFNINIGYYF
;
A
#
# COMPACT_ATOMS: atom_id res chain seq x y z
N MET A 1 -32.12 3.69 20.25
CA MET A 1 -31.55 3.74 21.63
C MET A 1 -30.04 3.99 21.45
N LYS A 2 -29.60 5.16 21.94
CA LYS A 2 -28.23 5.62 21.78
C LYS A 2 -27.29 4.85 22.74
N SER A 3 -26.24 4.18 22.22
CA SER A 3 -25.18 3.66 23.05
C SER A 3 -23.86 4.36 22.64
N HIS A 4 -23.33 5.18 23.53
CA HIS A 4 -22.06 5.87 23.38
C HIS A 4 -20.93 4.91 23.81
N CYS A 5 -20.09 4.51 22.88
CA CYS A 5 -18.85 3.84 23.20
C CYS A 5 -17.74 4.88 23.36
N ARG A 6 -17.25 5.07 24.58
CA ARG A 6 -16.11 5.92 24.93
C ARG A 6 -14.84 5.11 24.75
N ILE A 7 -13.99 5.53 23.82
CA ILE A 7 -12.62 5.01 23.70
C ILE A 7 -11.77 5.68 24.79
N ALA A 8 -11.27 4.89 25.72
CA ALA A 8 -10.34 5.33 26.77
C ALA A 8 -8.91 5.21 26.26
N LEU A 9 -8.23 6.33 26.11
CA LEU A 9 -6.78 6.40 25.89
C LEU A 9 -6.06 6.08 27.21
N ILE A 10 -5.35 4.96 27.27
CA ILE A 10 -4.49 4.66 28.44
C ILE A 10 -3.10 5.23 28.16
N ALA A 11 -2.81 6.35 28.81
CA ALA A 11 -1.46 6.87 28.93
C ALA A 11 -0.79 6.23 30.14
N ALA A 12 0.23 5.40 29.94
CA ALA A 12 1.04 4.85 31.01
C ALA A 12 2.07 5.90 31.48
N ALA A 13 1.75 6.60 32.55
CA ALA A 13 2.71 7.44 33.27
C ALA A 13 3.40 6.58 34.33
N GLY A 14 4.71 6.32 34.15
CA GLY A 14 5.56 5.67 35.15
C GLY A 14 5.84 6.64 36.30
N CYS A 15 5.29 6.38 37.46
CA CYS A 15 5.66 7.06 38.72
C CYS A 15 7.03 6.57 39.24
N LEU A 16 8.02 7.43 39.23
CA LEU A 16 9.23 7.28 40.04
C LEU A 16 8.95 7.74 41.46
N ALA A 17 8.93 6.80 42.39
CA ALA A 17 8.85 7.08 43.81
C ALA A 17 10.23 7.49 44.34
N LEU A 18 10.33 8.65 44.95
CA LEU A 18 11.46 9.09 45.73
C LEU A 18 11.32 8.62 47.20
N PRO A 19 12.35 8.08 47.83
CA PRO A 19 12.31 7.85 49.27
C PRO A 19 12.73 9.10 50.07
N ALA A 20 12.05 9.28 51.18
CA ALA A 20 12.19 10.40 52.11
C ALA A 20 13.50 10.38 52.89
N SER A 21 13.91 11.57 53.18
CA SER A 21 15.04 12.06 54.00
C SER A 21 15.36 11.32 55.27
N TYR A 22 16.66 11.17 55.51
CA TYR A 22 17.24 11.07 56.88
C TYR A 22 18.23 12.22 57.09
N ALA A 23 18.09 12.84 58.25
CA ALA A 23 18.91 13.96 58.69
C ALA A 23 20.35 13.54 58.98
N ALA A 24 21.31 14.30 58.52
CA ALA A 24 22.74 14.09 58.80
C ALA A 24 23.24 15.09 59.81
N THR A 25 24.01 14.60 60.74
CA THR A 25 24.91 15.34 61.64
C THR A 25 26.24 15.67 60.94
N PRO A 26 26.88 16.81 61.20
CA PRO A 26 28.06 17.24 60.44
C PRO A 26 29.32 16.64 60.93
N SER A 27 30.16 16.08 60.09
CA SER A 27 31.59 15.86 60.35
C SER A 27 32.41 15.75 59.06
N ASN A 28 33.48 16.51 59.00
CA ASN A 28 34.71 16.46 58.21
C ASN A 28 34.63 16.90 56.73
N THR A 29 34.99 18.17 56.51
CA THR A 29 35.04 18.93 55.24
C THR A 29 36.24 18.67 54.31
N SER A 30 37.07 17.63 54.49
CA SER A 30 38.23 17.37 53.61
C SER A 30 38.14 16.12 52.72
N SER A 31 37.32 15.15 53.08
CA SER A 31 37.08 13.94 52.21
C SER A 31 36.06 14.17 51.15
N ASP A 32 35.03 14.98 51.42
CA ASP A 32 33.91 15.23 50.47
C ASP A 32 34.35 15.91 49.15
N THR A 33 35.37 16.80 49.24
CA THR A 33 35.85 17.52 48.04
C THR A 33 36.60 16.63 47.07
N SER A 34 37.25 15.56 47.50
CA SER A 34 37.94 14.61 46.64
C SER A 34 36.97 13.62 45.99
N GLU A 35 35.96 13.18 46.72
CA GLU A 35 34.88 12.33 46.17
C GLU A 35 34.02 13.08 45.15
N ILE A 36 33.66 14.32 45.42
CA ILE A 36 32.92 15.18 44.46
C ILE A 36 33.75 15.39 43.18
N LYS A 37 35.07 15.63 43.27
CA LYS A 37 35.94 15.76 42.10
C LYS A 37 36.04 14.46 41.31
N GLN A 38 36.05 13.32 41.97
CA GLN A 38 36.08 12.01 41.31
C GLN A 38 34.74 11.70 40.62
N GLN A 39 33.62 11.99 41.27
CA GLN A 39 32.29 11.88 40.67
C GLN A 39 32.13 12.82 39.48
N LEU A 40 32.63 14.06 39.58
CA LEU A 40 32.58 15.02 38.47
C LEU A 40 33.42 14.56 37.27
N SER A 41 34.60 13.93 37.52
CA SER A 41 35.41 13.36 36.44
C SER A 41 34.74 12.14 35.76
N GLN A 42 34.07 11.29 36.55
CA GLN A 42 33.28 10.16 36.02
C GLN A 42 32.07 10.64 35.20
N LEU A 43 31.37 11.65 35.70
CA LEU A 43 30.24 12.24 34.98
C LEU A 43 30.68 12.87 33.63
N LYS A 44 31.80 13.59 33.62
CA LYS A 44 32.39 14.14 32.40
C LYS A 44 32.79 13.06 31.38
N ALA A 45 33.35 11.94 31.86
CA ALA A 45 33.68 10.80 31.02
C ALA A 45 32.43 10.12 30.47
N GLN A 46 31.35 10.02 31.24
CA GLN A 46 30.08 9.50 30.80
C GLN A 46 29.41 10.42 29.76
N ILE A 47 29.43 11.73 29.96
CA ILE A 47 28.92 12.71 29.01
C ILE A 47 29.67 12.61 27.67
N SER A 48 31.02 12.59 27.72
CA SER A 48 31.84 12.44 26.51
C SER A 48 31.59 11.11 25.77
N ALA A 49 31.35 10.03 26.50
CA ALA A 49 30.99 8.74 25.93
C ALA A 49 29.59 8.74 25.30
N LEU A 50 28.63 9.46 25.92
CA LEU A 50 27.29 9.66 25.41
C LEU A 50 27.28 10.56 24.18
N GLU A 51 28.07 11.65 24.16
CA GLU A 51 28.24 12.53 23.01
C GLU A 51 28.86 11.78 21.82
N THR A 52 29.84 10.91 22.06
CA THR A 52 30.43 10.07 21.02
C THR A 52 29.42 9.05 20.47
N ARG A 53 28.61 8.45 21.36
CA ARG A 53 27.51 7.56 20.93
C ARG A 53 26.41 8.30 20.14
N LEU A 54 26.07 9.50 20.58
CA LEU A 54 25.08 10.33 19.88
C LEU A 54 25.58 10.68 18.47
N ALA A 55 26.83 11.12 18.35
CA ALA A 55 27.43 11.41 17.03
C ALA A 55 27.52 10.17 16.12
N GLN A 56 27.79 8.98 16.70
CA GLN A 56 27.75 7.73 15.95
C GLN A 56 26.32 7.36 15.51
N GLN A 57 25.34 7.53 16.41
CA GLN A 57 23.93 7.32 16.07
C GLN A 57 23.41 8.30 15.02
N GLU A 58 23.80 9.57 15.09
CA GLU A 58 23.46 10.57 14.06
C GLU A 58 24.08 10.24 12.70
N GLN A 59 25.29 9.70 12.67
CA GLN A 59 25.95 9.26 11.44
C GLN A 59 25.32 7.98 10.88
N GLU A 60 25.05 6.97 11.72
CA GLU A 60 24.29 5.77 11.34
C GLU A 60 22.88 6.11 10.84
N GLN A 61 22.25 7.11 11.46
CA GLN A 61 20.90 7.55 11.08
C GLN A 61 20.88 8.33 9.76
N ALA A 62 21.93 9.10 9.45
CA ALA A 62 22.06 9.74 8.15
C ALA A 62 22.29 8.70 7.04
N GLU A 63 23.06 7.65 7.30
CA GLU A 63 23.26 6.52 6.39
C GLU A 63 21.97 5.67 6.24
N LEU A 64 21.23 5.47 7.33
CA LEU A 64 19.94 4.80 7.37
C LEU A 64 18.86 5.56 6.58
N THR A 65 18.82 6.87 6.68
CA THR A 65 17.89 7.72 5.92
C THR A 65 18.19 7.66 4.43
N ALA A 66 19.49 7.60 4.06
CA ALA A 66 19.92 7.41 2.68
C ALA A 66 19.56 6.02 2.13
N GLN A 67 19.62 4.97 2.96
CA GLN A 67 19.25 3.60 2.58
C GLN A 67 17.74 3.35 2.58
N GLN A 68 16.99 3.98 3.47
CA GLN A 68 15.52 3.99 3.42
C GLN A 68 15.00 4.68 2.16
N ALA A 69 15.65 5.76 1.74
CA ALA A 69 15.42 6.35 0.43
C ALA A 69 15.67 5.32 -0.68
N GLN A 70 16.66 4.43 -0.57
CA GLN A 70 16.90 3.36 -1.55
C GLN A 70 15.85 2.24 -1.51
N LEU A 71 15.41 1.79 -0.32
CA LEU A 71 14.35 0.77 -0.19
C LEU A 71 12.97 1.30 -0.60
N SER A 72 12.66 2.55 -0.28
CA SER A 72 11.48 3.24 -0.83
C SER A 72 11.66 3.53 -2.31
N THR A 73 12.90 3.71 -2.79
CA THR A 73 13.25 3.96 -4.19
C THR A 73 13.17 2.68 -5.03
N ILE A 74 13.40 1.48 -4.48
CA ILE A 74 13.07 0.22 -5.19
C ILE A 74 11.55 0.07 -5.36
N ARG A 75 10.74 0.51 -4.41
CA ARG A 75 9.28 0.64 -4.56
C ARG A 75 8.85 1.90 -5.32
N ALA A 76 9.60 2.99 -5.20
CA ALA A 76 9.38 4.27 -5.88
C ALA A 76 10.28 4.49 -7.09
N ALA A 77 11.25 3.61 -7.39
CA ALA A 77 11.99 3.62 -8.66
C ALA A 77 11.10 3.28 -9.86
N GLU A 78 9.86 2.92 -9.60
CA GLU A 78 8.81 2.98 -10.60
C GLU A 78 8.30 4.41 -10.83
N GLN A 79 8.64 5.38 -9.98
CA GLN A 79 8.25 6.79 -10.13
C GLN A 79 9.44 7.69 -9.79
N VAL A 80 9.97 8.31 -10.84
CA VAL A 80 10.86 9.49 -10.77
C VAL A 80 12.27 9.25 -10.23
N GLU A 81 13.18 8.86 -11.13
CA GLU A 81 14.51 9.46 -11.17
C GLU A 81 15.08 9.44 -12.58
N ASN A 82 14.99 10.57 -13.26
CA ASN A 82 16.05 11.17 -14.05
C ASN A 82 15.61 12.49 -14.68
N ALA A 83 15.39 13.49 -13.88
CA ALA A 83 15.20 14.88 -14.33
C ALA A 83 16.52 15.55 -14.76
N SER A 84 17.52 14.80 -15.24
CA SER A 84 18.79 15.40 -15.67
C SER A 84 19.44 14.81 -16.93
N LYS A 85 18.79 13.85 -17.62
CA LYS A 85 19.25 13.39 -18.94
C LYS A 85 18.04 13.09 -19.80
N ASP A 86 17.88 13.82 -20.92
CA ASP A 86 16.96 13.45 -21.98
C ASP A 86 17.22 12.01 -22.41
N GLY A 87 16.17 11.18 -22.37
CA GLY A 87 16.26 9.79 -22.79
C GLY A 87 15.18 8.91 -22.20
N ILE A 88 14.91 7.82 -22.87
CA ILE A 88 14.00 6.76 -22.43
C ILE A 88 14.83 5.56 -21.97
N THR A 89 14.63 5.15 -20.74
CA THR A 89 15.28 3.98 -20.14
C THR A 89 14.34 2.78 -20.23
N VAL A 90 14.90 1.62 -20.53
CA VAL A 90 14.22 0.33 -20.50
C VAL A 90 14.65 -0.41 -19.24
N GLY A 91 13.70 -0.81 -18.43
CA GLY A 91 13.89 -1.66 -17.27
C GLY A 91 12.94 -2.84 -17.30
N GLY A 92 12.96 -3.64 -16.25
CA GLY A 92 12.05 -4.77 -16.18
C GLY A 92 12.22 -5.63 -14.92
N ALA A 93 11.50 -6.75 -14.91
CA ALA A 93 11.66 -7.75 -13.86
C ALA A 93 11.32 -9.16 -14.36
N ILE A 94 11.94 -10.14 -13.74
CA ILE A 94 11.54 -11.55 -13.82
C ILE A 94 11.20 -11.97 -12.40
N ARG A 95 9.98 -12.54 -12.21
CA ARG A 95 9.55 -13.00 -10.89
C ARG A 95 9.05 -14.43 -10.95
N THR A 96 9.28 -15.12 -9.86
CA THR A 96 8.78 -16.46 -9.58
C THR A 96 8.12 -16.47 -8.21
N ASN A 97 7.17 -17.38 -8.00
CA ASN A 97 6.41 -17.48 -6.77
C ASN A 97 6.33 -18.93 -6.28
N TYR A 98 6.60 -19.14 -5.01
CA TYR A 98 6.30 -20.40 -4.32
C TYR A 98 5.10 -20.16 -3.40
N SER A 99 4.13 -21.06 -3.42
CA SER A 99 2.97 -20.99 -2.53
C SER A 99 2.65 -22.35 -1.91
N HIS A 100 2.32 -22.32 -0.61
CA HIS A 100 1.75 -23.46 0.12
C HIS A 100 0.45 -22.99 0.80
N THR A 101 -0.65 -23.69 0.52
CA THR A 101 -1.99 -23.21 0.89
C THR A 101 -2.75 -24.25 1.72
N SER A 102 -3.63 -23.78 2.64
CA SER A 102 -4.51 -24.67 3.41
C SER A 102 -5.76 -25.12 2.63
N TYR A 103 -6.17 -24.35 1.63
CA TYR A 103 -7.43 -24.48 0.90
C TYR A 103 -7.34 -25.30 -0.41
N SER A 104 -6.15 -25.70 -0.81
CA SER A 104 -5.95 -26.57 -1.98
C SER A 104 -5.28 -27.87 -1.54
N ASP A 105 -6.03 -28.97 -1.51
CA ASP A 105 -5.49 -30.28 -1.11
C ASP A 105 -4.37 -30.74 -2.05
N GLY A 106 -4.48 -30.45 -3.35
CA GLY A 106 -3.44 -30.76 -4.32
C GLY A 106 -2.12 -30.04 -4.02
N ASN A 107 -2.16 -28.74 -3.81
CA ASN A 107 -1.00 -27.93 -3.45
C ASN A 107 -0.39 -28.40 -2.11
N LYS A 108 -1.23 -28.56 -1.08
CA LYS A 108 -0.80 -29.03 0.24
C LYS A 108 -0.14 -30.40 0.20
N ASN A 109 -0.71 -31.35 -0.55
CA ASN A 109 -0.20 -32.72 -0.65
C ASN A 109 1.12 -32.84 -1.43
N ARG A 110 1.38 -31.88 -2.35
CA ARG A 110 2.67 -31.77 -3.07
C ARG A 110 3.74 -31.01 -2.27
N GLY A 111 3.38 -30.40 -1.14
CA GLY A 111 4.28 -29.54 -0.35
C GLY A 111 4.46 -28.14 -0.92
N GLY A 112 3.46 -27.63 -1.62
CA GLY A 112 3.47 -26.35 -2.30
C GLY A 112 3.81 -26.45 -3.79
N ASP A 113 3.63 -25.32 -4.51
CA ASP A 113 3.94 -25.20 -5.92
C ASP A 113 4.91 -24.01 -6.14
N PHE A 114 5.78 -24.16 -7.14
CA PHE A 114 6.70 -23.10 -7.56
C PHE A 114 6.36 -22.73 -9.00
N ASP A 115 5.89 -21.49 -9.19
CA ASP A 115 5.30 -21.04 -10.43
C ASP A 115 6.07 -19.85 -10.99
N PHE A 116 6.02 -19.67 -12.31
CA PHE A 116 6.35 -18.42 -12.95
C PHE A 116 5.30 -17.36 -12.55
N ASP A 117 5.76 -16.16 -12.13
CA ASP A 117 4.84 -15.09 -11.75
C ASP A 117 4.68 -14.11 -12.91
N ILE A 118 5.74 -13.36 -13.25
CA ILE A 118 5.71 -12.44 -14.38
C ILE A 118 7.07 -12.27 -15.05
N PHE A 119 7.02 -11.89 -16.33
CA PHE A 119 8.03 -11.08 -17.00
C PHE A 119 7.46 -9.67 -17.21
N ARG A 120 8.20 -8.64 -16.84
CA ARG A 120 7.78 -7.24 -16.87
C ARG A 120 8.75 -6.41 -17.69
N LEU A 121 8.23 -5.50 -18.52
CA LEU A 121 8.99 -4.47 -19.19
C LEU A 121 8.49 -3.09 -18.78
N ASN A 122 9.42 -2.21 -18.46
CA ASN A 122 9.18 -0.83 -18.10
C ASN A 122 9.88 0.09 -19.10
N LEU A 123 9.18 1.14 -19.54
CA LEU A 123 9.73 2.28 -20.25
C LEU A 123 9.53 3.51 -19.38
N HIS A 124 10.58 4.23 -19.04
CA HIS A 124 10.48 5.48 -18.27
C HIS A 124 11.54 6.48 -18.70
N GLY A 125 11.21 7.75 -18.63
CA GLY A 125 12.15 8.81 -18.90
C GLY A 125 11.48 10.11 -19.31
N SER A 126 12.30 11.05 -19.76
CA SER A 126 11.86 12.36 -20.24
C SER A 126 12.65 12.81 -21.46
N ILE A 127 12.02 13.68 -22.26
CA ILE A 127 12.65 14.44 -23.34
C ILE A 127 12.18 15.88 -23.15
N GLY A 128 13.07 16.74 -22.68
CA GLY A 128 12.68 18.06 -22.16
C GLY A 128 11.66 17.91 -21.03
N ASP A 129 10.57 18.66 -21.10
CA ASP A 129 9.48 18.62 -20.11
C ASP A 129 8.46 17.49 -20.35
N VAL A 130 8.63 16.70 -21.42
CA VAL A 130 7.72 15.61 -21.75
C VAL A 130 8.19 14.32 -21.06
N LEU A 131 7.29 13.71 -20.27
CA LEU A 131 7.51 12.46 -19.57
C LEU A 131 6.87 11.29 -20.31
N LEU A 132 7.53 10.13 -20.29
CA LEU A 132 6.96 8.87 -20.75
C LEU A 132 7.12 7.81 -19.66
N ASN A 133 6.01 7.14 -19.33
CA ASN A 133 6.05 5.98 -18.44
C ASN A 133 5.07 4.91 -18.95
N ALA A 134 5.56 3.67 -19.04
CA ALA A 134 4.74 2.52 -19.39
C ALA A 134 5.27 1.27 -18.70
N GLU A 135 4.37 0.39 -18.28
CA GLU A 135 4.68 -0.92 -17.75
C GLU A 135 3.76 -1.98 -18.35
N ILE A 136 4.35 -3.02 -18.93
CA ILE A 136 3.65 -4.18 -19.48
C ILE A 136 4.08 -5.41 -18.69
N ARG A 137 3.11 -6.21 -18.27
CA ARG A 137 3.28 -7.46 -17.54
C ARG A 137 2.82 -8.64 -18.38
N PHE A 138 3.70 -9.61 -18.54
CA PHE A 138 3.43 -10.88 -19.20
C PHE A 138 3.34 -11.96 -18.14
N PHE A 139 2.15 -12.49 -17.94
CA PHE A 139 1.85 -13.66 -17.15
C PHE A 139 1.82 -14.89 -18.09
N ASP A 140 1.78 -16.10 -17.56
CA ASP A 140 1.61 -17.31 -18.35
C ASP A 140 0.18 -17.46 -18.94
N TYR A 141 -0.80 -16.77 -18.35
CA TYR A 141 -2.22 -16.86 -18.73
C TYR A 141 -2.80 -15.56 -19.32
N MET A 142 -2.13 -14.40 -19.18
CA MET A 142 -2.58 -13.13 -19.77
C MET A 142 -1.44 -12.15 -19.98
N THR A 143 -1.72 -11.07 -20.68
CA THR A 143 -0.84 -9.88 -20.76
C THR A 143 -1.63 -8.65 -20.34
N ALA A 144 -1.07 -7.81 -19.49
CA ALA A 144 -1.72 -6.59 -19.02
C ALA A 144 -0.78 -5.38 -19.12
N VAL A 145 -1.35 -4.25 -19.47
CA VAL A 145 -0.71 -2.93 -19.31
C VAL A 145 -1.08 -2.46 -17.90
N LYS A 146 -0.07 -2.25 -17.06
CA LYS A 146 -0.31 -1.70 -15.72
C LYS A 146 -0.58 -0.20 -15.80
N TYR A 147 0.32 0.53 -16.45
CA TYR A 147 0.16 1.95 -16.77
C TYR A 147 0.84 2.25 -18.10
N ALA A 148 0.34 3.28 -18.78
CA ALA A 148 0.94 3.81 -19.99
C ALA A 148 0.48 5.26 -20.20
N TYR A 149 1.34 6.23 -19.93
CA TYR A 149 0.98 7.63 -20.06
C TYR A 149 2.13 8.49 -20.60
N VAL A 150 1.74 9.57 -21.25
CA VAL A 150 2.61 10.70 -21.55
C VAL A 150 2.29 11.81 -20.53
N GLY A 151 3.31 12.39 -19.95
CA GLY A 151 3.18 13.50 -19.01
C GLY A 151 3.86 14.77 -19.54
N TYR A 152 3.52 15.89 -18.90
CA TYR A 152 4.21 17.16 -19.11
C TYR A 152 4.46 17.83 -17.76
N GLN A 153 5.71 18.25 -17.55
CA GLN A 153 6.13 18.94 -16.33
C GLN A 153 6.07 20.46 -16.58
N PHE A 154 5.05 21.14 -16.05
CA PHE A 154 4.90 22.59 -16.21
C PHE A 154 5.89 23.38 -15.35
N SER A 155 6.20 22.86 -14.16
CA SER A 155 7.16 23.37 -13.18
C SER A 155 7.57 22.25 -12.23
N GLU A 156 8.51 22.51 -11.31
CA GLU A 156 8.86 21.53 -10.25
C GLU A 156 7.65 21.04 -9.43
N ASP A 157 6.64 21.90 -9.29
CA ASP A 157 5.46 21.65 -8.46
C ASP A 157 4.23 21.17 -9.24
N TRP A 158 4.25 21.16 -10.57
CA TRP A 158 3.06 20.90 -11.35
C TRP A 158 3.30 20.04 -12.57
N GLN A 159 2.59 18.90 -12.61
CA GLN A 159 2.66 17.90 -13.67
C GLN A 159 1.25 17.51 -14.13
N VAL A 160 1.12 17.20 -15.41
CA VAL A 160 -0.04 16.48 -15.98
C VAL A 160 0.41 15.14 -16.55
N GLN A 161 -0.46 14.13 -16.46
CA GLN A 161 -0.30 12.81 -17.07
C GLN A 161 -1.57 12.50 -17.88
N ALA A 162 -1.43 11.92 -19.07
CA ALA A 162 -2.55 11.52 -19.92
C ALA A 162 -2.32 10.11 -20.48
N GLY A 163 -3.26 9.22 -20.27
CA GLY A 163 -3.19 7.80 -20.62
C GLY A 163 -3.74 6.92 -19.49
N ILE A 164 -3.22 5.70 -19.36
CA ILE A 164 -3.53 4.82 -18.23
C ILE A 164 -2.65 5.27 -17.07
N THR A 165 -3.26 5.92 -16.07
CA THR A 165 -2.58 6.49 -14.90
C THR A 165 -3.19 5.97 -13.62
N GLN A 166 -2.42 5.96 -12.53
CA GLN A 166 -2.91 5.50 -11.24
C GLN A 166 -3.97 6.45 -10.68
N VAL A 167 -5.08 5.89 -10.20
CA VAL A 167 -6.15 6.60 -9.51
C VAL A 167 -5.64 7.13 -8.17
N PRO A 168 -5.69 8.46 -7.92
CA PRO A 168 -5.21 9.05 -6.67
C PRO A 168 -6.23 8.81 -5.55
N PHE A 169 -6.03 7.74 -4.78
CA PHE A 169 -6.93 7.35 -3.69
C PHE A 169 -6.17 6.77 -2.50
N GLY A 170 -6.53 7.16 -1.28
CA GLY A 170 -6.02 6.63 -0.03
C GLY A 170 -4.51 6.79 0.18
N ASN A 171 -3.90 5.84 0.87
CA ASN A 171 -2.45 5.69 0.97
C ASN A 171 -1.90 5.33 -0.41
N TRP A 172 -1.16 6.23 -0.99
CA TRP A 172 -0.68 6.17 -2.37
C TRP A 172 0.84 6.17 -2.42
N PRO A 173 1.50 5.39 -3.30
CA PRO A 173 0.92 4.50 -4.32
C PRO A 173 0.38 3.18 -3.78
N TYR A 174 0.73 2.76 -2.55
CA TYR A 174 0.32 1.47 -1.98
C TYR A 174 -0.11 1.62 -0.53
N ASN A 175 -1.10 0.82 -0.14
CA ASN A 175 -1.62 0.72 1.22
C ASN A 175 -1.24 -0.63 1.86
N SER A 176 -0.02 -1.09 1.62
CA SER A 176 0.56 -2.32 2.19
C SER A 176 2.08 -2.34 2.04
N HIS A 177 2.74 -3.29 2.71
CA HIS A 177 4.20 -3.51 2.64
C HIS A 177 4.55 -4.88 2.03
N ASN A 178 3.57 -5.74 1.85
CA ASN A 178 3.73 -7.09 1.32
C ASN A 178 3.71 -7.14 -0.22
N TYR A 179 3.77 -8.34 -0.76
CA TYR A 179 3.85 -8.60 -2.19
C TYR A 179 2.65 -8.03 -2.99
N PHE A 180 1.39 -8.43 -2.65
CA PHE A 180 0.18 -7.92 -3.30
C PHE A 180 -1.10 -8.18 -2.49
N PHE A 181 -0.98 -8.73 -1.30
CA PHE A 181 -2.13 -9.09 -0.47
C PHE A 181 -2.66 -7.86 0.28
N SER A 182 -3.68 -7.21 -0.25
CA SER A 182 -4.40 -6.10 0.40
C SER A 182 -5.90 -6.23 0.18
N THR A 183 -6.68 -5.96 1.22
CA THR A 183 -8.15 -5.93 1.11
C THR A 183 -8.61 -4.85 0.13
N ASN A 184 -7.99 -3.67 0.15
CA ASN A 184 -8.37 -2.55 -0.71
C ASN A 184 -8.04 -2.80 -2.18
N TYR A 185 -6.97 -3.56 -2.46
CA TYR A 185 -6.62 -3.94 -3.82
C TYR A 185 -7.74 -4.76 -4.48
N TYR A 186 -8.31 -5.72 -3.76
CA TYR A 186 -9.41 -6.56 -4.26
C TYR A 186 -10.77 -5.86 -4.32
N LEU A 187 -10.85 -4.61 -3.86
CA LEU A 187 -12.04 -3.76 -3.97
C LEU A 187 -11.92 -2.70 -5.07
N GLY A 188 -10.77 -2.60 -5.78
CA GLY A 188 -10.50 -1.51 -6.72
C GLY A 188 -10.19 -0.17 -6.04
N LEU A 189 -9.71 -0.19 -4.80
CA LEU A 189 -9.42 1.02 -3.99
C LEU A 189 -7.93 1.20 -3.67
N GLU A 190 -7.06 0.42 -4.29
CA GLU A 190 -5.60 0.48 -4.14
C GLU A 190 -4.92 -0.04 -5.40
N ASP A 191 -3.85 0.63 -5.83
CA ASP A 191 -3.04 0.25 -7.00
C ASP A 191 -3.92 0.08 -8.27
N ASP A 192 -4.90 0.96 -8.39
CA ASP A 192 -5.87 1.04 -9.46
C ASP A 192 -5.41 2.00 -10.55
N TYR A 193 -5.69 1.67 -11.83
CA TYR A 193 -5.20 2.39 -13.00
C TYR A 193 -6.29 2.53 -14.05
N ASP A 194 -6.61 3.77 -14.40
CA ASP A 194 -7.66 4.11 -15.34
C ASP A 194 -7.19 4.98 -16.51
N LEU A 195 -7.96 4.97 -17.60
CA LEU A 195 -7.69 5.76 -18.80
C LEU A 195 -8.25 7.18 -18.67
N GLY A 196 -7.35 8.16 -18.50
CA GLY A 196 -7.76 9.54 -18.29
C GLY A 196 -6.63 10.55 -18.23
N ILE A 197 -6.85 11.59 -17.42
CA ILE A 197 -5.91 12.69 -17.21
C ILE A 197 -5.77 12.90 -15.68
N LEU A 198 -4.53 12.90 -15.20
CA LEU A 198 -4.18 13.18 -13.81
C LEU A 198 -3.32 14.44 -13.73
N PHE A 199 -3.74 15.40 -12.91
CA PHE A 199 -2.99 16.59 -12.52
C PHE A 199 -2.42 16.39 -11.11
N LYS A 200 -1.12 16.56 -10.96
CA LYS A 200 -0.40 16.49 -9.68
C LYS A 200 0.17 17.85 -9.36
N ARG A 201 -0.13 18.37 -8.18
CA ARG A 201 0.35 19.69 -7.77
C ARG A 201 0.80 19.72 -6.32
N GLN A 202 2.05 20.07 -6.11
CA GLN A 202 2.55 20.51 -4.81
C GLN A 202 2.11 21.96 -4.60
N LEU A 203 1.18 22.22 -3.67
CA LEU A 203 0.66 23.56 -3.41
C LEU A 203 1.60 24.39 -2.53
N SER A 204 2.36 23.72 -1.68
CA SER A 204 3.42 24.25 -0.83
C SER A 204 4.27 23.09 -0.30
N ASP A 205 5.30 23.38 0.50
CA ASP A 205 6.15 22.33 1.13
C ASP A 205 5.35 21.26 1.90
N ASN A 206 4.15 21.61 2.37
CA ASN A 206 3.33 20.74 3.20
C ASN A 206 2.06 20.23 2.53
N TRP A 207 1.62 20.79 1.41
CA TRP A 207 0.31 20.49 0.83
C TRP A 207 0.44 19.94 -0.59
N GLN A 208 -0.14 18.77 -0.84
CA GLN A 208 -0.25 18.16 -2.16
C GLN A 208 -1.70 17.99 -2.56
N LEU A 209 -2.00 18.25 -3.84
CA LEU A 209 -3.30 18.05 -4.47
C LEU A 209 -3.12 17.25 -5.76
N ASP A 210 -3.82 16.14 -5.85
CA ASP A 210 -3.93 15.32 -7.06
C ASP A 210 -5.39 15.32 -7.51
N LEU A 211 -5.64 15.68 -8.77
CA LEU A 211 -6.98 15.74 -9.38
C LEU A 211 -6.96 14.93 -10.66
N ALA A 212 -7.93 14.04 -10.84
CA ALA A 212 -8.02 13.23 -12.04
C ALA A 212 -9.44 13.21 -12.62
N PHE A 213 -9.48 13.03 -13.94
CA PHE A 213 -10.68 12.65 -14.68
C PHE A 213 -10.36 11.42 -15.53
N PHE A 214 -11.06 10.34 -15.28
CA PHE A 214 -10.97 9.10 -16.03
C PHE A 214 -12.20 8.95 -16.91
N LYS A 215 -11.97 8.68 -18.19
CA LYS A 215 -13.07 8.50 -19.13
C LYS A 215 -13.67 7.11 -19.01
N ASN A 216 -12.81 6.12 -18.83
CA ASN A 216 -13.11 4.70 -18.70
C ASN A 216 -12.05 4.06 -17.81
N ASP A 217 -12.26 2.80 -17.44
CA ASP A 217 -11.23 1.92 -16.95
C ASP A 217 -10.11 1.70 -18.00
N GLU A 218 -9.04 1.01 -17.66
CA GLU A 218 -7.87 0.80 -18.53
C GLU A 218 -8.18 -0.03 -19.79
N LEU A 219 -9.27 -0.81 -19.82
CA LEU A 219 -9.72 -1.58 -20.97
C LEU A 219 -10.68 -0.81 -21.91
N GLY A 220 -11.06 0.42 -21.53
CA GLY A 220 -11.95 1.25 -22.31
C GLY A 220 -13.45 0.92 -22.12
N GLY A 221 -14.28 1.23 -23.12
CA GLY A 221 -15.73 1.02 -23.02
C GLY A 221 -16.13 -0.45 -22.89
N VAL A 222 -17.25 -0.70 -22.20
CA VAL A 222 -17.79 -2.06 -21.95
C VAL A 222 -18.05 -2.83 -23.24
N ASP A 223 -18.41 -2.12 -24.30
CA ASP A 223 -18.67 -2.63 -25.66
C ASP A 223 -17.41 -2.67 -26.55
N GLY A 224 -16.22 -2.46 -25.97
CA GLY A 224 -14.93 -2.52 -26.66
C GLY A 224 -14.51 -3.94 -27.05
N TYR A 225 -13.46 -4.02 -27.90
CA TYR A 225 -12.93 -5.28 -28.42
C TYR A 225 -11.94 -5.90 -27.43
N VAL A 226 -12.40 -6.31 -26.26
CA VAL A 226 -11.59 -7.09 -25.31
C VAL A 226 -12.14 -8.50 -25.19
N GLY A 227 -11.26 -9.50 -25.09
CA GLY A 227 -11.66 -10.90 -25.02
C GLY A 227 -12.31 -11.25 -23.69
N SER A 228 -11.76 -10.72 -22.61
CA SER A 228 -12.29 -10.84 -21.25
C SER A 228 -12.02 -9.54 -20.49
N ARG A 229 -13.01 -9.05 -19.76
CA ARG A 229 -12.83 -7.86 -18.94
C ARG A 229 -12.07 -8.14 -17.64
N ALA A 230 -11.79 -9.39 -17.34
CA ALA A 230 -10.88 -9.79 -16.26
C ALA A 230 -9.40 -9.85 -16.70
N ASP A 231 -9.09 -9.73 -18.01
CA ASP A 231 -7.70 -9.72 -18.51
C ASP A 231 -7.06 -8.36 -18.31
N ARG A 232 -6.96 -7.93 -17.04
CA ARG A 232 -6.46 -6.63 -16.60
C ARG A 232 -5.60 -6.75 -15.34
N TYR A 233 -4.88 -5.66 -15.06
CA TYR A 233 -4.04 -5.58 -13.87
C TYR A 233 -4.82 -5.14 -12.63
N SER A 234 -5.57 -4.04 -12.74
CA SER A 234 -6.35 -3.48 -11.62
C SER A 234 -7.63 -4.28 -11.39
N TYR A 235 -8.06 -4.37 -10.11
CA TYR A 235 -9.41 -4.85 -9.82
C TYR A 235 -10.42 -3.76 -10.07
N ASP A 236 -11.32 -4.01 -11.01
CA ASP A 236 -12.39 -3.09 -11.38
C ASP A 236 -13.73 -3.78 -11.45
N ILE A 237 -14.79 -2.95 -11.45
CA ILE A 237 -16.14 -3.43 -11.72
C ILE A 237 -16.25 -3.89 -13.18
N VAL A 238 -16.66 -5.13 -13.34
CA VAL A 238 -16.90 -5.75 -14.64
C VAL A 238 -18.37 -6.07 -14.90
N GLY A 239 -19.22 -5.99 -13.86
CA GLY A 239 -20.65 -6.24 -14.00
C GLY A 239 -21.44 -6.15 -12.69
N ALA A 240 -22.74 -6.33 -12.79
CA ALA A 240 -23.63 -6.57 -11.66
C ALA A 240 -23.89 -8.06 -11.50
N ARG A 241 -24.03 -8.54 -10.25
CA ARG A 241 -24.49 -9.90 -9.95
C ARG A 241 -25.99 -9.93 -9.86
N LEU A 242 -26.59 -10.76 -10.72
CA LEU A 242 -28.02 -11.03 -10.71
C LEU A 242 -28.31 -12.28 -9.87
N ASP A 243 -29.58 -12.47 -9.53
CA ASP A 243 -30.05 -13.68 -8.85
C ASP A 243 -29.69 -14.94 -9.66
N GLY A 244 -28.92 -15.83 -9.04
CA GLY A 244 -28.47 -17.08 -9.64
C GLY A 244 -27.07 -17.04 -10.26
N ASP A 245 -26.44 -15.88 -10.38
CA ASP A 245 -25.05 -15.78 -10.82
C ASP A 245 -24.10 -16.37 -9.77
N GLY A 246 -23.15 -17.18 -10.21
CA GLY A 246 -22.06 -17.65 -9.36
C GLY A 246 -21.08 -16.51 -9.04
N VAL A 247 -20.48 -16.53 -7.85
CA VAL A 247 -19.57 -15.46 -7.38
C VAL A 247 -18.31 -15.30 -8.23
N PHE A 248 -17.91 -16.36 -8.96
CA PHE A 248 -16.73 -16.39 -9.82
C PHE A 248 -17.09 -16.45 -11.32
N ASP A 249 -18.36 -16.37 -11.67
CA ASP A 249 -18.80 -16.42 -13.08
C ASP A 249 -18.52 -15.08 -13.78
N ASP A 250 -18.39 -15.13 -15.11
CA ASP A 250 -18.48 -13.96 -15.95
C ASP A 250 -19.88 -13.34 -15.77
N PRO A 251 -20.00 -12.04 -15.41
CA PRO A 251 -21.31 -11.47 -15.09
C PRO A 251 -22.25 -11.45 -16.29
N ALA A 252 -23.49 -11.89 -16.06
CA ALA A 252 -24.53 -11.85 -17.10
C ALA A 252 -24.91 -10.42 -17.50
N GLN A 253 -24.72 -9.45 -16.60
CA GLN A 253 -24.91 -8.01 -16.86
C GLN A 253 -23.55 -7.30 -16.79
N PRO A 254 -22.80 -7.17 -17.90
CA PRO A 254 -21.54 -6.47 -17.92
C PRO A 254 -21.73 -4.97 -17.67
N LEU A 255 -20.82 -4.40 -16.89
CA LEU A 255 -20.74 -2.97 -16.56
C LEU A 255 -19.28 -2.52 -16.61
N GLY A 256 -19.09 -1.24 -16.81
CA GLY A 256 -17.79 -0.58 -16.68
C GLY A 256 -17.95 0.81 -16.10
N GLU A 257 -16.91 1.27 -15.46
CA GLU A 257 -16.81 2.61 -14.93
C GLU A 257 -16.57 3.64 -16.03
N TYR A 258 -17.14 4.82 -15.89
CA TYR A 258 -16.89 5.91 -16.83
C TYR A 258 -17.19 7.28 -16.24
N ASN A 259 -16.53 8.31 -16.80
CA ASN A 259 -16.63 9.70 -16.38
C ASN A 259 -16.37 9.86 -14.86
N THR A 260 -15.28 9.27 -14.37
CA THR A 260 -14.89 9.30 -12.98
C THR A 260 -14.05 10.53 -12.68
N PHE A 261 -14.43 11.28 -11.67
CA PHE A 261 -13.62 12.32 -11.07
C PHE A 261 -13.01 11.78 -9.78
N SER A 262 -11.71 11.94 -9.63
CA SER A 262 -10.99 11.58 -8.42
C SER A 262 -10.17 12.76 -7.91
N GLY A 263 -10.09 12.91 -6.61
CA GLY A 263 -9.27 13.92 -5.94
C GLY A 263 -8.65 13.38 -4.66
N ARG A 264 -7.38 13.68 -4.46
CA ARG A 264 -6.62 13.35 -3.26
C ARG A 264 -5.92 14.60 -2.74
N PHE A 265 -6.07 14.87 -1.45
CA PHE A 265 -5.47 16.02 -0.79
C PHE A 265 -4.66 15.52 0.42
N GLY A 266 -3.38 15.81 0.43
CA GLY A 266 -2.42 15.38 1.44
C GLY A 266 -1.79 16.56 2.17
N TYR A 267 -1.59 16.38 3.48
CA TYR A 267 -0.82 17.29 4.34
C TYR A 267 0.38 16.58 4.91
N HIS A 268 1.57 17.07 4.62
CA HIS A 268 2.84 16.55 5.10
C HIS A 268 3.28 17.31 6.35
N LEU A 269 3.34 16.61 7.47
CA LEU A 269 3.82 17.12 8.75
C LEU A 269 5.19 16.52 9.06
N THR A 270 6.16 17.39 9.36
CA THR A 270 7.47 16.98 9.88
C THR A 270 7.67 17.55 11.26
N GLN A 271 7.84 16.69 12.28
CA GLN A 271 8.07 17.09 13.65
C GLN A 271 9.24 16.26 14.23
N GLY A 272 10.45 16.84 14.20
CA GLY A 272 11.68 16.10 14.48
C GLY A 272 11.85 14.95 13.49
N GLU A 273 11.96 13.73 14.00
CA GLU A 273 12.10 12.52 13.19
C GLU A 273 10.77 11.92 12.71
N LEU A 274 9.64 12.40 13.22
CA LEU A 274 8.34 12.00 12.76
C LEU A 274 7.99 12.72 11.47
N LYS A 275 7.76 11.98 10.40
CA LYS A 275 7.22 12.46 9.13
C LYS A 275 5.88 11.78 8.89
N THR A 276 4.82 12.54 8.77
CA THR A 276 3.47 12.01 8.60
C THR A 276 2.78 12.71 7.44
N GLU A 277 2.21 11.94 6.53
CA GLU A 277 1.17 12.40 5.64
C GLU A 277 -0.19 12.09 6.25
N LEU A 278 -1.07 13.09 6.28
CA LEU A 278 -2.49 12.95 6.59
C LEU A 278 -3.27 13.35 5.35
N GLY A 279 -4.23 12.56 4.94
CA GLY A 279 -4.95 12.90 3.72
C GLY A 279 -6.40 12.44 3.70
N ILE A 280 -7.10 13.03 2.73
CA ILE A 280 -8.45 12.67 2.33
C ILE A 280 -8.47 12.49 0.82
N SER A 281 -9.21 11.51 0.36
CA SER A 281 -9.47 11.29 -1.05
C SER A 281 -10.92 10.93 -1.30
N ALA A 282 -11.40 11.25 -2.49
CA ALA A 282 -12.72 10.87 -2.93
C ALA A 282 -12.73 10.67 -4.44
N LEU A 283 -13.58 9.77 -4.90
CA LEU A 283 -13.88 9.56 -6.29
C LEU A 283 -15.38 9.42 -6.50
N ALA A 284 -15.86 9.80 -7.67
CA ALA A 284 -17.26 9.63 -8.08
C ALA A 284 -17.34 9.51 -9.60
N GLY A 285 -18.11 8.54 -10.06
CA GLY A 285 -18.30 8.26 -11.47
C GLY A 285 -19.66 7.65 -11.78
N SER A 286 -19.80 7.20 -13.01
CA SER A 286 -21.01 6.54 -13.48
C SER A 286 -20.68 5.14 -13.97
N LEU A 287 -21.69 4.28 -14.00
CA LEU A 287 -21.63 2.92 -14.55
C LEU A 287 -22.40 2.84 -15.85
N HIS A 288 -21.85 2.14 -16.86
CA HIS A 288 -22.42 1.99 -18.18
C HIS A 288 -22.46 0.52 -18.59
N ASN A 289 -23.54 0.10 -19.26
CA ASN A 289 -23.74 -1.28 -19.72
C ASN A 289 -23.42 -1.49 -21.22
N GLY A 290 -22.73 -0.54 -21.85
CA GLY A 290 -22.45 -0.53 -23.30
C GLY A 290 -23.51 0.23 -24.11
N GLN A 291 -24.74 0.41 -23.63
CA GLN A 291 -25.83 1.09 -24.32
C GLN A 291 -26.32 2.34 -23.58
N THR A 292 -26.49 2.24 -22.26
CA THR A 292 -27.03 3.31 -21.42
C THR A 292 -26.28 3.39 -20.11
N LYS A 293 -26.44 4.52 -19.43
CA LYS A 293 -26.05 4.66 -18.04
C LYS A 293 -26.86 3.68 -17.17
N ALA A 294 -26.16 2.86 -16.38
CA ALA A 294 -26.76 1.85 -15.51
C ALA A 294 -26.84 2.29 -14.04
N GLY A 295 -25.97 3.22 -13.62
CA GLY A 295 -25.90 3.66 -12.25
C GLY A 295 -24.81 4.68 -12.02
N ASN A 296 -24.50 4.92 -10.74
CA ASN A 296 -23.39 5.75 -10.29
C ASN A 296 -22.58 4.99 -9.23
N TYR A 297 -21.38 5.50 -8.94
CA TYR A 297 -20.60 5.02 -7.83
C TYR A 297 -19.77 6.15 -7.20
N ASN A 298 -19.39 5.94 -5.98
CA ASN A 298 -18.49 6.83 -5.26
C ASN A 298 -17.71 6.06 -4.21
N ALA A 299 -16.54 6.58 -3.86
CA ALA A 299 -15.78 6.14 -2.70
C ALA A 299 -15.07 7.34 -2.07
N TRP A 300 -14.74 7.22 -0.78
CA TRP A 300 -13.92 8.19 -0.09
C TRP A 300 -13.03 7.49 0.94
N ALA A 301 -11.92 8.13 1.28
CA ALA A 301 -11.00 7.61 2.28
C ALA A 301 -10.38 8.72 3.13
N LEU A 302 -10.13 8.39 4.39
CA LEU A 302 -9.18 9.08 5.26
C LEU A 302 -7.96 8.20 5.40
N HIS A 303 -6.76 8.79 5.28
CA HIS A 303 -5.53 8.02 5.35
C HIS A 303 -4.42 8.74 6.11
N SER A 304 -3.48 7.95 6.60
CA SER A 304 -2.26 8.43 7.22
C SER A 304 -1.12 7.50 6.89
N ASN A 305 0.04 8.09 6.55
CA ASN A 305 1.29 7.38 6.35
C ASN A 305 2.38 8.05 7.17
N SER A 306 2.88 7.38 8.21
CA SER A 306 3.78 7.93 9.21
C SER A 306 5.08 7.16 9.25
N TYR A 307 6.20 7.88 9.22
CA TYR A 307 7.55 7.36 9.39
C TYR A 307 8.14 7.92 10.67
N PHE A 308 8.68 7.02 11.51
CA PHE A 308 9.39 7.38 12.72
C PHE A 308 10.60 6.45 12.87
N HIS A 309 11.82 6.97 12.75
CA HIS A 309 13.03 6.16 12.59
C HIS A 309 12.85 5.08 11.51
N ASN A 310 13.01 3.81 11.88
CA ASN A 310 12.88 2.66 10.98
C ASN A 310 11.45 2.13 10.89
N TRP A 311 10.49 2.73 11.59
CA TRP A 311 9.10 2.33 11.58
C TRP A 311 8.31 3.07 10.51
N ASN A 312 7.42 2.35 9.84
CA ASN A 312 6.38 2.93 8.99
C ASN A 312 5.01 2.40 9.46
N LEU A 313 4.08 3.31 9.68
CA LEU A 313 2.69 3.02 10.01
C LEU A 313 1.79 3.65 8.96
N GLN A 314 0.97 2.83 8.30
CA GLN A 314 -0.08 3.27 7.40
C GLN A 314 -1.45 2.92 8.01
N LEU A 315 -2.35 3.88 8.01
CA LEU A 315 -3.74 3.72 8.43
C LEU A 315 -4.64 4.21 7.31
N GLN A 316 -5.72 3.50 7.03
CA GLN A 316 -6.74 3.96 6.09
C GLN A 316 -8.11 3.48 6.52
N TYR A 317 -9.08 4.36 6.39
CA TYR A 317 -10.52 4.10 6.49
C TYR A 317 -11.15 4.53 5.17
N SER A 318 -11.96 3.67 4.57
CA SER A 318 -12.60 3.93 3.27
C SER A 318 -14.04 3.42 3.29
N GLU A 319 -14.90 4.12 2.57
CA GLU A 319 -16.24 3.65 2.23
C GLU A 319 -16.43 3.73 0.72
N TYR A 320 -17.13 2.76 0.14
CA TYR A 320 -17.53 2.78 -1.26
C TYR A 320 -18.98 2.39 -1.43
N GLN A 321 -19.58 2.88 -2.50
CA GLN A 321 -20.97 2.59 -2.87
C GLN A 321 -21.14 2.56 -4.39
N TYR A 322 -21.73 1.50 -4.89
CA TYR A 322 -22.26 1.35 -6.24
C TYR A 322 -23.79 1.41 -6.16
N ASP A 323 -24.40 2.39 -6.85
CA ASP A 323 -25.83 2.67 -6.82
C ASP A 323 -26.47 2.25 -8.14
N ILE A 324 -27.05 1.06 -8.14
CA ILE A 324 -27.77 0.44 -9.25
C ILE A 324 -29.06 -0.16 -8.71
N ASP A 325 -30.17 0.14 -9.36
CA ASP A 325 -31.50 -0.35 -8.93
C ASP A 325 -31.55 -1.89 -8.85
N GLY A 326 -31.83 -2.41 -7.65
CA GLY A 326 -32.03 -3.84 -7.41
C GLY A 326 -30.76 -4.68 -7.39
N VAL A 327 -29.57 -4.06 -7.37
CA VAL A 327 -28.26 -4.76 -7.30
C VAL A 327 -27.66 -4.64 -5.91
N GLU A 328 -27.44 -5.77 -5.26
CA GLU A 328 -26.80 -5.84 -3.93
C GLU A 328 -25.32 -6.24 -3.99
N ARG A 329 -24.89 -6.82 -5.12
CA ARG A 329 -23.51 -7.29 -5.34
C ARG A 329 -23.00 -6.89 -6.71
N MET A 330 -21.71 -6.54 -6.76
CA MET A 330 -20.98 -6.22 -7.97
C MET A 330 -20.02 -7.35 -8.32
N ALA A 331 -19.83 -7.60 -9.62
CA ALA A 331 -18.75 -8.42 -10.12
C ALA A 331 -17.50 -7.56 -10.32
N VAL A 332 -16.38 -8.01 -9.79
CA VAL A 332 -15.05 -7.44 -10.02
C VAL A 332 -14.20 -8.43 -10.82
N GLY A 333 -13.22 -7.92 -11.56
CA GLY A 333 -12.34 -8.76 -12.35
C GLY A 333 -10.93 -8.20 -12.44
N ALA A 334 -9.94 -9.09 -12.33
CA ALA A 334 -8.53 -8.88 -12.64
C ALA A 334 -7.82 -10.24 -12.73
N TYR A 335 -6.63 -10.29 -13.34
CA TYR A 335 -5.80 -11.51 -13.45
C TYR A 335 -6.53 -12.70 -14.06
N ALA A 336 -7.32 -12.46 -15.11
CA ALA A 336 -8.18 -13.46 -15.77
C ALA A 336 -9.13 -14.17 -14.78
N PHE A 337 -9.52 -13.51 -13.70
CA PHE A 337 -10.34 -14.05 -12.63
C PHE A 337 -11.45 -13.07 -12.24
N TYR A 338 -12.64 -13.60 -12.04
CA TYR A 338 -13.80 -12.85 -11.54
C TYR A 338 -14.03 -13.15 -10.07
N ASP A 339 -14.49 -12.14 -9.32
CA ASP A 339 -14.99 -12.28 -7.96
C ASP A 339 -16.22 -11.38 -7.75
N SER A 340 -16.72 -11.31 -6.54
CA SER A 340 -17.90 -10.53 -6.19
C SER A 340 -17.68 -9.77 -4.89
N ILE A 341 -18.13 -8.52 -4.87
CA ILE A 341 -18.13 -7.66 -3.69
C ILE A 341 -19.55 -7.17 -3.39
N ALA A 342 -19.85 -6.78 -2.16
CA ALA A 342 -21.08 -6.07 -1.84
C ALA A 342 -21.15 -4.73 -2.60
N ALA A 343 -22.34 -4.27 -2.95
CA ALA A 343 -22.50 -2.98 -3.63
C ALA A 343 -22.10 -1.79 -2.75
N GLN A 344 -22.08 -1.96 -1.43
CA GLN A 344 -21.58 -0.97 -0.47
C GLN A 344 -20.88 -1.69 0.68
N ALA A 345 -19.75 -1.16 1.12
CA ALA A 345 -19.07 -1.61 2.34
C ALA A 345 -18.11 -0.56 2.89
N THR A 346 -17.63 -0.82 4.08
CA THR A 346 -16.57 -0.08 4.76
C THR A 346 -15.30 -0.91 4.80
N SER A 347 -14.15 -0.30 4.52
CA SER A 347 -12.83 -0.92 4.66
C SER A 347 -11.97 -0.16 5.65
N ALA A 348 -11.23 -0.90 6.49
CA ALA A 348 -10.25 -0.34 7.41
C ALA A 348 -8.95 -1.14 7.34
N THR A 349 -7.81 -0.44 7.25
CA THR A 349 -6.49 -1.07 7.20
C THR A 349 -5.53 -0.47 8.23
N VAL A 350 -4.66 -1.34 8.77
CA VAL A 350 -3.57 -0.98 9.67
C VAL A 350 -2.32 -1.73 9.23
N ASN A 351 -1.32 -1.02 8.74
CA ASN A 351 -0.10 -1.62 8.20
C ASN A 351 1.11 -1.06 8.93
N LEU A 352 1.87 -1.94 9.57
CA LEU A 352 3.07 -1.59 10.32
C LEU A 352 4.28 -2.30 9.72
N ALA A 353 5.36 -1.55 9.50
CA ALA A 353 6.62 -2.11 9.06
C ALA A 353 7.80 -1.56 9.87
N TYR A 354 8.85 -2.39 9.96
CA TYR A 354 10.15 -2.04 10.53
C TYR A 354 11.24 -2.38 9.53
N SER A 355 12.00 -1.38 9.09
CA SER A 355 13.12 -1.53 8.16
C SER A 355 14.42 -1.71 8.93
N LEU A 356 15.19 -2.74 8.59
CA LEU A 356 16.48 -3.06 9.20
C LEU A 356 17.55 -3.12 8.11
N PRO A 357 18.36 -2.08 7.96
CA PRO A 357 19.54 -2.14 7.10
C PRO A 357 20.53 -3.17 7.64
N VAL A 358 21.11 -3.94 6.77
CA VAL A 358 22.11 -4.97 7.11
C VAL A 358 23.18 -5.02 6.03
N GLU A 359 24.36 -5.54 6.38
CA GLU A 359 25.47 -5.82 5.45
C GLU A 359 25.84 -7.30 5.53
N TRP A 360 24.96 -8.18 5.02
CA TRP A 360 25.16 -9.63 5.05
C TRP A 360 25.46 -10.16 3.64
N GLY A 361 26.70 -10.00 3.20
CA GLY A 361 27.10 -10.34 1.84
C GLY A 361 26.31 -9.48 0.81
N PRO A 362 25.49 -10.07 -0.06
CA PRO A 362 24.70 -9.30 -1.01
C PRO A 362 23.43 -8.66 -0.40
N VAL A 363 23.03 -9.04 0.82
CA VAL A 363 21.82 -8.54 1.46
C VAL A 363 22.10 -7.18 2.09
N THR A 364 21.33 -6.17 1.67
CA THR A 364 21.47 -4.78 2.10
C THR A 364 20.36 -4.30 3.00
N GLY A 365 19.23 -5.01 3.04
CA GLY A 365 18.10 -4.60 3.87
C GLY A 365 17.08 -5.70 4.09
N LEU A 366 16.46 -5.63 5.25
CA LEU A 366 15.29 -6.40 5.63
C LEU A 366 14.16 -5.44 5.98
N GLN A 367 12.92 -5.79 5.67
CA GLN A 367 11.76 -5.09 6.20
C GLN A 367 10.77 -6.11 6.76
N PHE A 368 10.54 -6.07 8.06
CA PHE A 368 9.51 -6.86 8.74
C PHE A 368 8.20 -6.09 8.72
N TYR A 369 7.08 -6.76 8.47
CA TYR A 369 5.78 -6.09 8.41
C TYR A 369 4.64 -6.98 8.90
N ASN A 370 3.58 -6.30 9.33
CA ASN A 370 2.25 -6.85 9.50
C ASN A 370 1.25 -5.90 8.83
N ASN A 371 0.47 -6.44 7.91
CA ASN A 371 -0.58 -5.71 7.21
C ASN A 371 -1.92 -6.36 7.57
N TYR A 372 -2.84 -5.58 8.12
CA TYR A 372 -4.17 -6.01 8.49
C TYR A 372 -5.22 -5.20 7.76
N GLY A 373 -6.20 -5.86 7.17
CA GLY A 373 -7.34 -5.25 6.51
C GLY A 373 -8.63 -5.96 6.86
N LEU A 374 -9.70 -5.18 6.99
CA LEU A 374 -11.05 -5.61 7.29
C LEU A 374 -12.04 -4.91 6.36
N VAL A 375 -12.99 -5.65 5.77
CA VAL A 375 -14.14 -5.11 5.03
C VAL A 375 -15.41 -5.56 5.75
N TYR A 376 -16.22 -4.62 6.16
CA TYR A 376 -17.40 -4.84 7.01
C TYR A 376 -18.54 -3.88 6.65
N ASP A 377 -19.67 -3.95 7.35
CA ASP A 377 -20.87 -3.16 7.07
C ASP A 377 -21.32 -3.28 5.60
N LYS A 378 -21.30 -4.51 5.10
CA LYS A 378 -21.68 -4.84 3.72
C LYS A 378 -23.18 -4.74 3.52
N SER A 379 -23.61 -4.09 2.45
CA SER A 379 -25.03 -3.82 2.13
C SER A 379 -25.87 -5.09 1.92
N ASP A 380 -25.24 -6.18 1.46
CA ASP A 380 -25.87 -7.48 1.24
C ASP A 380 -25.93 -8.36 2.50
N ASN A 381 -25.57 -7.83 3.66
CA ASN A 381 -25.48 -8.54 4.94
C ASN A 381 -24.56 -9.78 4.91
N SER A 382 -23.69 -9.89 3.95
CA SER A 382 -22.68 -10.95 3.91
C SER A 382 -21.65 -10.79 5.03
N ARG A 383 -20.86 -11.84 5.27
CA ARG A 383 -19.86 -11.83 6.34
C ARG A 383 -18.69 -10.92 6.01
N ASP A 384 -18.05 -10.43 7.06
CA ASP A 384 -16.83 -9.63 6.95
C ASP A 384 -15.75 -10.37 6.18
N THR A 385 -14.96 -9.58 5.49
CA THR A 385 -13.76 -9.99 4.78
C THR A 385 -12.55 -9.51 5.56
N MET A 386 -11.59 -10.40 5.86
CA MET A 386 -10.41 -10.09 6.67
C MET A 386 -9.16 -10.64 6.01
N MET A 387 -8.07 -9.89 6.11
CA MET A 387 -6.74 -10.36 5.75
C MET A 387 -5.70 -9.84 6.74
N ASN A 388 -4.81 -10.74 7.17
CA ASN A 388 -3.61 -10.41 7.94
C ASN A 388 -2.41 -11.05 7.26
N VAL A 389 -1.45 -10.22 6.90
CA VAL A 389 -0.19 -10.63 6.28
C VAL A 389 0.95 -10.28 7.21
N THR A 390 1.65 -11.29 7.70
CA THR A 390 2.90 -11.10 8.45
C THR A 390 4.05 -11.58 7.59
N GLY A 391 5.05 -10.74 7.41
CA GLY A 391 6.12 -11.11 6.50
C GLY A 391 7.43 -10.37 6.70
N VAL A 392 8.37 -10.73 5.84
CA VAL A 392 9.65 -10.06 5.70
C VAL A 392 10.00 -9.92 4.23
N SER A 393 10.44 -8.75 3.81
CA SER A 393 11.08 -8.57 2.53
C SER A 393 12.59 -8.45 2.67
N VAL A 394 13.33 -8.95 1.67
CA VAL A 394 14.79 -9.01 1.62
C VAL A 394 15.27 -8.33 0.34
N ALA A 395 16.11 -7.31 0.47
CA ALA A 395 16.78 -6.66 -0.65
C ALA A 395 18.22 -7.15 -0.78
N ALA A 396 18.63 -7.57 -2.00
CA ALA A 396 19.98 -8.10 -2.26
C ALA A 396 20.43 -7.76 -3.70
N GLY A 397 21.03 -6.60 -3.90
CA GLY A 397 21.36 -6.10 -5.24
C GLY A 397 20.09 -5.91 -6.07
N GLY A 398 20.03 -6.50 -7.27
CA GLY A 398 18.83 -6.50 -8.12
C GLY A 398 17.73 -7.46 -7.66
N PHE A 399 17.98 -8.31 -6.66
CA PHE A 399 16.97 -9.22 -6.11
C PHE A 399 16.15 -8.55 -5.03
N PHE A 400 14.83 -8.81 -5.07
CA PHE A 400 13.90 -8.46 -4.01
C PHE A 400 12.98 -9.66 -3.76
N THR A 401 12.92 -10.11 -2.50
CA THR A 401 12.18 -11.32 -2.13
C THR A 401 11.23 -11.03 -0.98
N TYR A 402 9.98 -11.49 -1.12
CA TYR A 402 8.99 -11.45 -0.06
C TYR A 402 8.77 -12.86 0.51
N PHE A 403 8.63 -12.93 1.83
CA PHE A 403 8.18 -14.11 2.57
C PHE A 403 6.94 -13.71 3.35
N ASP A 404 5.77 -14.16 2.89
CA ASP A 404 4.47 -13.78 3.44
C ASP A 404 3.77 -14.98 4.08
N LEU A 405 3.30 -14.80 5.31
CA LEU A 405 2.33 -15.68 5.96
C LEU A 405 0.99 -14.96 5.98
N VAL A 406 0.07 -15.42 5.14
CA VAL A 406 -1.26 -14.83 4.96
C VAL A 406 -2.29 -15.63 5.73
N HIS A 407 -3.08 -14.97 6.57
CA HIS A 407 -4.30 -15.47 7.16
C HIS A 407 -5.46 -14.64 6.61
N ALA A 408 -6.41 -15.28 5.96
CA ALA A 408 -7.51 -14.55 5.34
C ALA A 408 -8.84 -15.27 5.48
N LYS A 409 -9.89 -14.48 5.51
CA LYS A 409 -11.28 -14.93 5.49
C LYS A 409 -12.00 -14.18 4.39
N ASN A 410 -12.67 -14.91 3.51
CA ASN A 410 -13.41 -14.33 2.40
C ASN A 410 -12.52 -13.44 1.50
N GLN A 411 -11.38 -13.96 1.05
CA GLN A 411 -10.46 -13.23 0.17
C GLN A 411 -10.16 -14.03 -1.10
N PRO A 412 -10.21 -13.39 -2.27
CA PRO A 412 -9.71 -14.01 -3.50
C PRO A 412 -8.22 -14.36 -3.35
N PHE A 413 -7.75 -15.39 -4.08
CA PHE A 413 -6.39 -15.94 -4.02
C PHE A 413 -5.96 -16.50 -2.66
N VAL A 414 -6.84 -16.49 -1.66
CA VAL A 414 -6.63 -17.12 -0.34
C VAL A 414 -7.84 -17.98 0.03
N GLY A 415 -8.32 -18.76 -0.93
CA GLY A 415 -9.34 -19.80 -0.73
C GLY A 415 -10.77 -19.32 -0.55
N GLY A 416 -11.07 -18.03 -0.80
CA GLY A 416 -12.39 -17.44 -0.62
C GLY A 416 -12.79 -16.47 -1.71
N SER A 417 -13.90 -15.80 -1.48
CA SER A 417 -14.45 -14.71 -2.27
C SER A 417 -14.75 -13.51 -1.39
N ALA A 418 -14.53 -12.31 -1.88
CA ALA A 418 -14.89 -11.08 -1.18
C ALA A 418 -16.42 -10.92 -0.99
N SER A 419 -17.22 -11.77 -1.64
CA SER A 419 -18.68 -11.90 -1.40
C SER A 419 -19.06 -12.24 0.04
N GLY A 420 -18.13 -12.75 0.87
CA GLY A 420 -18.39 -13.00 2.29
C GLY A 420 -19.19 -14.26 2.61
N ASP A 421 -19.12 -15.30 1.79
CA ASP A 421 -19.93 -16.51 1.92
C ASP A 421 -19.38 -17.52 2.93
N SER A 422 -18.06 -17.46 3.26
CA SER A 422 -17.38 -18.43 4.13
C SER A 422 -17.27 -17.98 5.59
N THR A 423 -17.24 -18.95 6.51
CA THR A 423 -16.85 -18.79 7.91
C THR A 423 -15.40 -19.17 8.16
N GLU A 424 -14.77 -19.86 7.22
CA GLU A 424 -13.44 -20.42 7.34
C GLU A 424 -12.36 -19.33 7.26
N THR A 425 -11.26 -19.55 7.97
CA THR A 425 -10.03 -18.76 7.84
C THR A 425 -8.97 -19.61 7.16
N GLU A 426 -8.53 -19.15 6.02
CA GLU A 426 -7.55 -19.84 5.21
C GLU A 426 -6.15 -19.27 5.40
N ARG A 427 -5.14 -20.06 5.02
CA ARG A 427 -3.73 -19.70 5.15
C ARG A 427 -3.00 -19.93 3.84
N ARG A 428 -2.09 -19.00 3.57
CA ARG A 428 -1.14 -19.13 2.47
C ARG A 428 0.24 -18.73 2.96
N PHE A 429 1.23 -19.59 2.78
CA PHE A 429 2.63 -19.22 2.85
C PHE A 429 3.10 -18.93 1.43
N ASN A 430 3.73 -17.78 1.22
CA ASN A 430 4.10 -17.30 -0.09
C ASN A 430 5.56 -16.81 -0.08
N ILE A 431 6.35 -17.20 -1.08
CA ILE A 431 7.67 -16.65 -1.34
C ILE A 431 7.65 -16.09 -2.76
N ASN A 432 7.80 -14.79 -2.89
CA ASN A 432 7.94 -14.16 -4.20
C ASN A 432 9.37 -13.68 -4.39
N ILE A 433 10.04 -14.15 -5.43
CA ILE A 433 11.42 -13.82 -5.76
C ILE A 433 11.44 -13.05 -7.07
N GLY A 434 11.87 -11.80 -7.03
CA GLY A 434 12.01 -10.93 -8.19
C GLY A 434 13.45 -10.50 -8.43
N TYR A 435 13.89 -10.49 -9.68
CA TYR A 435 15.08 -9.81 -10.14
C TYR A 435 14.67 -8.63 -11.00
N TYR A 436 15.14 -7.44 -10.63
CA TYR A 436 14.82 -6.15 -11.27
C TYR A 436 16.05 -5.58 -11.93
N PHE A 437 15.92 -5.09 -13.16
CA PHE A 437 17.02 -4.57 -13.99
C PHE A 437 16.64 -3.30 -14.75
#